data_33f10d9c5a7206383009c156c08af9b9
#
_entry.id   33f10d9c5a7206383009c156c08af9b9
#
_cell.length_a   1.000
_cell.length_b   1.000
_cell.length_c   1.000
_cell.angle_alpha   90.00
_cell.angle_beta   90.00
_cell.angle_gamma   90.00
#
_symmetry.space_group_name_H-M   'P 1'
#
loop_
_entity.id
_entity.type
_entity.pdbx_description
1 polymer ?
#
loop_
_entity_poly.entity_id
_entity_poly.type
_entity_poly.pdbx_seq_one_letter_code
_entity_poly.pdbx_strand_id
1 'polypeptide(L)'
;MRADGTPIPSLHPLRRIMPFIMPTRHGAFVLFEQDIPTAPLHAVLARLNAGRPDDRRVTFFHCVLHAIGVALTDFPRLNRFVVGSRLYDRRGIWLAFSAKQRMHRDAPIFTAKIDYRHGEPLPAMVDRLLAVLGEGRSGRETAADREVKTFLRLPGPLLRFAVRAQRVLDGWNLLPAALTRDDPLYASAFIANLGSVGLDAAFHHLYDYGTIPVFVTMGRVHRAPLVHDDGSVGSQEVFTLRYTYDERVEDGFYAARALERLAACLASPVELCGDELTAGAG
;
A
#
# COMPACT_ATOMS: atom_id res chain seq x y z
N MET A 1 5.35 -25.54 -0.51
CA MET A 1 5.12 -24.47 0.54
C MET A 1 5.22 -23.13 -0.17
N ARG A 2 4.30 -22.19 0.04
CA ARG A 2 4.34 -20.85 -0.58
C ARG A 2 5.59 -20.08 -0.14
N ALA A 3 6.18 -19.32 -1.05
CA ALA A 3 7.33 -18.47 -0.71
C ALA A 3 6.91 -17.18 0.03
N ASP A 4 5.72 -16.66 -0.29
CA ASP A 4 5.20 -15.37 0.18
C ASP A 4 4.40 -15.45 1.49
N GLY A 5 4.12 -16.66 2.02
CA GLY A 5 3.34 -16.80 3.24
C GLY A 5 3.34 -18.19 3.87
N THR A 6 2.89 -18.24 5.11
CA THR A 6 2.74 -19.46 5.89
C THR A 6 1.27 -19.71 6.19
N PRO A 7 0.72 -20.91 5.92
CA PRO A 7 -0.67 -21.20 6.22
C PRO A 7 -0.91 -21.14 7.72
N ILE A 8 -2.05 -20.57 8.12
CA ILE A 8 -2.43 -20.47 9.53
C ILE A 8 -3.07 -21.80 9.96
N PRO A 9 -2.47 -22.54 10.90
CA PRO A 9 -2.92 -23.90 11.22
C PRO A 9 -4.23 -23.93 12.02
N SER A 10 -4.49 -22.90 12.81
CA SER A 10 -5.68 -22.82 13.67
C SER A 10 -6.32 -21.45 13.58
N LEU A 11 -7.58 -21.42 13.18
CA LEU A 11 -8.41 -20.22 13.08
C LEU A 11 -9.73 -20.46 13.79
N HIS A 12 -10.28 -19.40 14.38
CA HIS A 12 -11.66 -19.45 14.89
C HIS A 12 -12.61 -19.88 13.77
N PRO A 13 -13.63 -20.76 14.04
CA PRO A 13 -14.52 -21.30 13.01
C PRO A 13 -15.15 -20.25 12.09
N LEU A 14 -15.61 -19.11 12.64
CA LEU A 14 -16.18 -18.01 11.86
C LEU A 14 -15.14 -17.43 10.89
N ARG A 15 -13.88 -17.27 11.30
CA ARG A 15 -12.82 -16.76 10.41
C ARG A 15 -12.47 -17.78 9.31
N ARG A 16 -12.53 -19.05 9.64
CA ARG A 16 -12.23 -20.15 8.71
C ARG A 16 -13.27 -20.28 7.60
N ILE A 17 -14.55 -19.95 7.88
CA ILE A 17 -15.64 -20.08 6.90
C ILE A 17 -15.68 -18.86 5.93
N MET A 18 -15.16 -17.70 6.32
CA MET A 18 -15.26 -16.46 5.54
C MET A 18 -14.83 -16.62 4.06
N PRO A 19 -13.70 -17.28 3.72
CA PRO A 19 -13.30 -17.46 2.33
C PRO A 19 -14.27 -18.30 1.49
N PHE A 20 -15.13 -19.08 2.12
CA PHE A 20 -16.17 -19.88 1.43
C PHE A 20 -17.44 -19.09 1.21
N ILE A 21 -17.81 -18.23 2.16
CA ILE A 21 -19.00 -17.36 2.06
C ILE A 21 -18.70 -16.19 1.12
N MET A 22 -17.49 -15.66 1.16
CA MET A 22 -17.00 -14.59 0.30
C MET A 22 -15.85 -15.11 -0.58
N PRO A 23 -16.15 -15.77 -1.71
CA PRO A 23 -15.14 -16.47 -2.51
C PRO A 23 -14.20 -15.53 -3.27
N THR A 24 -14.65 -14.31 -3.56
CA THR A 24 -13.86 -13.31 -4.29
C THR A 24 -13.41 -12.18 -3.37
N ARG A 25 -12.28 -11.55 -3.70
CA ARG A 25 -11.78 -10.39 -2.99
C ARG A 25 -12.67 -9.18 -3.22
N HIS A 26 -13.20 -9.07 -4.43
CA HIS A 26 -14.15 -8.03 -4.81
C HIS A 26 -15.47 -8.10 -4.02
N GLY A 27 -15.93 -9.29 -3.65
CA GLY A 27 -17.14 -9.47 -2.82
C GLY A 27 -16.90 -9.35 -1.31
N ALA A 28 -15.65 -9.17 -0.87
CA ALA A 28 -15.26 -9.23 0.53
C ALA A 28 -14.56 -7.95 1.02
N PHE A 29 -14.70 -6.82 0.31
CA PHE A 29 -14.04 -5.60 0.71
C PHE A 29 -14.92 -4.71 1.60
N VAL A 30 -14.26 -4.02 2.52
CA VAL A 30 -14.84 -2.96 3.34
C VAL A 30 -14.12 -1.65 3.03
N LEU A 31 -14.87 -0.55 3.04
CA LEU A 31 -14.40 0.78 2.67
C LEU A 31 -14.37 1.69 3.90
N PHE A 32 -13.27 2.41 4.08
CA PHE A 32 -13.12 3.46 5.09
C PHE A 32 -12.51 4.72 4.49
N GLU A 33 -12.72 5.84 5.15
CA GLU A 33 -12.02 7.07 4.83
C GLU A 33 -11.56 7.78 6.10
N GLN A 34 -10.50 8.59 5.95
CA GLN A 34 -9.90 9.31 7.04
C GLN A 34 -9.23 10.59 6.51
N ASP A 35 -9.54 11.72 7.12
CA ASP A 35 -8.83 12.96 6.84
C ASP A 35 -7.60 13.07 7.73
N ILE A 36 -6.47 13.34 7.11
CA ILE A 36 -5.16 13.46 7.78
C ILE A 36 -4.75 14.94 7.78
N PRO A 37 -4.64 15.57 8.95
CA PRO A 37 -4.11 16.92 9.07
C PRO A 37 -2.66 17.02 8.56
N THR A 38 -2.37 18.06 7.76
CA THR A 38 -1.03 18.24 7.19
C THR A 38 -0.08 19.01 8.09
N ALA A 39 -0.59 19.73 9.09
CA ALA A 39 0.21 20.59 9.94
C ALA A 39 1.41 19.88 10.62
N PRO A 40 1.29 18.68 11.22
CA PRO A 40 2.43 17.96 11.78
C PRO A 40 3.46 17.57 10.70
N LEU A 41 2.98 17.23 9.51
CA LEU A 41 3.83 16.77 8.42
C LEU A 41 4.63 17.89 7.76
N HIS A 42 4.13 19.13 7.74
CA HIS A 42 4.89 20.27 7.20
C HIS A 42 6.20 20.49 7.96
N ALA A 43 6.20 20.41 9.27
CA ALA A 43 7.42 20.54 10.09
C ALA A 43 8.41 19.41 9.80
N VAL A 44 7.92 18.17 9.70
CA VAL A 44 8.72 16.99 9.33
C VAL A 44 9.36 17.18 7.95
N LEU A 45 8.56 17.54 6.96
CA LEU A 45 9.04 17.71 5.58
C LEU A 45 10.02 18.85 5.45
N ALA A 46 9.81 19.98 6.12
CA ALA A 46 10.74 21.10 6.14
C ALA A 46 12.12 20.67 6.64
N ARG A 47 12.15 19.91 7.74
CA ARG A 47 13.39 19.39 8.33
C ARG A 47 14.06 18.34 7.43
N LEU A 48 13.32 17.32 7.00
CA LEU A 48 13.88 16.22 6.20
C LEU A 48 14.35 16.67 4.81
N ASN A 49 13.78 17.76 4.31
CA ASN A 49 14.14 18.33 2.99
C ASN A 49 15.21 19.43 3.07
N ALA A 50 15.67 19.80 4.27
CA ALA A 50 16.76 20.76 4.41
C ALA A 50 18.01 20.23 3.69
N GLY A 51 18.44 20.93 2.63
CA GLY A 51 19.61 20.55 1.82
C GLY A 51 19.39 19.38 0.85
N ARG A 52 18.20 18.80 0.76
CA ARG A 52 17.91 17.77 -0.26
C ARG A 52 17.57 18.42 -1.61
N PRO A 53 18.09 17.87 -2.73
CA PRO A 53 17.71 18.32 -4.06
C PRO A 53 16.22 18.07 -4.33
N ASP A 54 15.62 18.86 -5.21
CA ASP A 54 14.18 18.84 -5.48
C ASP A 54 13.66 17.47 -5.96
N ASP A 55 14.45 16.77 -6.75
CA ASP A 55 14.13 15.43 -7.27
C ASP A 55 14.23 14.32 -6.22
N ARG A 56 14.80 14.61 -5.04
CA ARG A 56 14.98 13.70 -3.92
C ARG A 56 14.19 14.07 -2.66
N ARG A 57 13.27 15.02 -2.77
CA ARG A 57 12.47 15.47 -1.63
C ARG A 57 11.56 14.38 -1.08
N VAL A 58 11.49 14.33 0.26
CA VAL A 58 10.46 13.61 0.99
C VAL A 58 9.12 14.33 0.79
N THR A 59 8.06 13.60 0.60
CA THR A 59 6.71 14.12 0.37
C THR A 59 5.70 13.48 1.32
N PHE A 60 4.49 14.00 1.40
CA PHE A 60 3.39 13.38 2.16
C PHE A 60 3.17 11.92 1.75
N PHE A 61 3.29 11.61 0.47
CA PHE A 61 3.17 10.23 -0.01
C PHE A 61 4.19 9.28 0.63
N HIS A 62 5.42 9.73 0.82
CA HIS A 62 6.46 8.95 1.48
C HIS A 62 6.14 8.73 2.97
N CYS A 63 5.60 9.76 3.65
CA CYS A 63 5.14 9.62 5.03
C CYS A 63 3.99 8.61 5.14
N VAL A 64 3.04 8.63 4.20
CA VAL A 64 1.92 7.66 4.14
C VAL A 64 2.44 6.24 3.91
N LEU A 65 3.39 6.03 2.99
CA LEU A 65 4.00 4.71 2.79
C LEU A 65 4.65 4.18 4.08
N HIS A 66 5.40 5.04 4.78
CA HIS A 66 6.03 4.68 6.04
C HIS A 66 5.00 4.34 7.11
N ALA A 67 3.97 5.18 7.29
CA ALA A 67 2.91 4.96 8.27
C ALA A 67 2.10 3.67 8.01
N ILE A 68 1.87 3.31 6.73
CA ILE A 68 1.28 2.01 6.37
C ILE A 68 2.20 0.87 6.80
N GLY A 69 3.51 1.00 6.58
CA GLY A 69 4.50 0.01 7.01
C GLY A 69 4.51 -0.18 8.53
N VAL A 70 4.47 0.92 9.30
CA VAL A 70 4.35 0.91 10.77
C VAL A 70 3.06 0.22 11.19
N ALA A 71 1.91 0.63 10.63
CA ALA A 71 0.62 0.04 10.98
C ALA A 71 0.57 -1.47 10.69
N LEU A 72 1.12 -1.93 9.55
CA LEU A 72 1.19 -3.36 9.22
C LEU A 72 2.20 -4.14 10.08
N THR A 73 3.20 -3.47 10.64
CA THR A 73 4.13 -4.07 11.61
C THR A 73 3.42 -4.30 12.95
N ASP A 74 2.72 -3.29 13.46
CA ASP A 74 2.02 -3.34 14.74
C ASP A 74 0.72 -4.17 14.67
N PHE A 75 0.11 -4.22 13.48
CA PHE A 75 -1.13 -4.96 13.19
C PHE A 75 -0.93 -6.00 12.08
N PRO A 76 -0.11 -7.04 12.29
CA PRO A 76 0.32 -7.98 11.23
C PRO A 76 -0.83 -8.81 10.64
N ARG A 77 -1.96 -8.94 11.33
CA ARG A 77 -3.10 -9.69 10.80
C ARG A 77 -3.77 -9.02 9.60
N LEU A 78 -3.65 -7.69 9.42
CA LEU A 78 -4.06 -7.02 8.18
C LEU A 78 -3.15 -7.32 6.99
N ASN A 79 -1.94 -7.83 7.25
CA ASN A 79 -1.03 -8.27 6.20
C ASN A 79 -1.31 -9.70 5.71
N ARG A 80 -2.29 -10.39 6.29
CA ARG A 80 -2.75 -11.71 5.85
C ARG A 80 -3.35 -11.65 4.46
N PHE A 81 -3.44 -12.80 3.82
CA PHE A 81 -4.10 -12.93 2.54
C PHE A 81 -4.80 -14.28 2.38
N VAL A 82 -5.76 -14.34 1.45
CA VAL A 82 -6.51 -15.55 1.14
C VAL A 82 -6.12 -16.07 -0.23
N VAL A 83 -5.76 -17.35 -0.28
CA VAL A 83 -5.53 -18.11 -1.52
C VAL A 83 -6.07 -19.52 -1.37
N GLY A 84 -6.80 -20.02 -2.37
CA GLY A 84 -7.39 -21.36 -2.33
C GLY A 84 -8.28 -21.60 -1.11
N SER A 85 -9.06 -20.58 -0.70
CA SER A 85 -9.93 -20.59 0.48
C SER A 85 -9.20 -20.83 1.81
N ARG A 86 -7.90 -20.52 1.87
CA ARG A 86 -7.07 -20.61 3.09
C ARG A 86 -6.45 -19.25 3.38
N LEU A 87 -6.33 -18.92 4.68
CA LEU A 87 -5.61 -17.76 5.16
C LEU A 87 -4.13 -18.09 5.35
N TYR A 88 -3.31 -17.09 5.03
CA TYR A 88 -1.86 -17.13 5.19
C TYR A 88 -1.37 -15.90 5.92
N ASP A 89 -0.44 -16.07 6.87
CA ASP A 89 0.39 -15.00 7.37
C ASP A 89 1.47 -14.68 6.33
N ARG A 90 1.52 -13.43 5.87
CA ARG A 90 2.49 -13.00 4.85
C ARG A 90 3.89 -12.91 5.44
N ARG A 91 4.90 -13.23 4.62
CA ARG A 91 6.31 -13.04 4.95
C ARG A 91 6.77 -11.67 4.50
N GLY A 92 7.15 -10.85 5.48
CA GLY A 92 7.56 -9.46 5.24
C GLY A 92 6.39 -8.53 4.92
N ILE A 93 6.70 -7.27 4.79
CA ILE A 93 5.76 -6.22 4.40
C ILE A 93 6.21 -5.67 3.06
N TRP A 94 5.34 -5.71 2.07
CA TRP A 94 5.60 -5.30 0.70
C TRP A 94 4.63 -4.21 0.31
N LEU A 95 5.13 -3.04 -0.05
CA LEU A 95 4.32 -1.91 -0.49
C LEU A 95 4.43 -1.79 -2.01
N ALA A 96 3.29 -1.82 -2.67
CA ALA A 96 3.19 -1.61 -4.11
C ALA A 96 2.50 -0.28 -4.41
N PHE A 97 2.90 0.36 -5.48
CA PHE A 97 2.29 1.61 -5.93
C PHE A 97 2.44 1.78 -7.43
N SER A 98 1.59 2.62 -8.02
CA SER A 98 1.69 2.99 -9.42
C SER A 98 2.24 4.41 -9.56
N ALA A 99 3.06 4.61 -10.57
CA ALA A 99 3.59 5.91 -10.93
C ALA A 99 3.59 6.10 -12.46
N LYS A 100 3.44 7.34 -12.93
CA LYS A 100 3.65 7.67 -14.33
C LYS A 100 5.15 7.84 -14.60
N GLN A 101 5.59 7.37 -15.75
CA GLN A 101 6.97 7.59 -16.20
C GLN A 101 7.29 9.08 -16.36
N ARG A 102 6.32 9.84 -16.84
CA ARG A 102 6.36 11.32 -16.97
C ARG A 102 4.99 11.88 -16.62
N MET A 103 4.94 13.10 -16.09
CA MET A 103 3.67 13.80 -15.82
C MET A 103 3.07 14.33 -17.12
N HIS A 104 2.67 13.42 -18.01
CA HIS A 104 2.04 13.69 -19.30
C HIS A 104 0.85 12.75 -19.50
N ARG A 105 -0.18 13.21 -20.24
CA ARG A 105 -1.44 12.47 -20.44
C ARG A 105 -1.20 11.05 -20.95
N ASP A 106 -0.36 10.91 -21.98
CA ASP A 106 -0.12 9.65 -22.69
C ASP A 106 1.11 8.89 -22.16
N ALA A 107 1.73 9.36 -21.06
CA ALA A 107 2.87 8.69 -20.47
C ALA A 107 2.46 7.33 -19.88
N PRO A 108 3.23 6.26 -20.12
CA PRO A 108 2.97 4.95 -19.55
C PRO A 108 2.95 5.01 -18.02
N ILE A 109 2.09 4.18 -17.42
CA ILE A 109 2.07 3.90 -16.00
C ILE A 109 2.93 2.67 -15.77
N PHE A 110 3.76 2.69 -14.76
CA PHE A 110 4.43 1.50 -14.26
C PHE A 110 4.07 1.27 -12.80
N THR A 111 4.19 0.04 -12.37
CA THR A 111 3.99 -0.35 -10.97
C THR A 111 5.33 -0.71 -10.36
N ALA A 112 5.53 -0.33 -9.11
CA ALA A 112 6.71 -0.66 -8.34
C ALA A 112 6.30 -1.37 -7.05
N LYS A 113 7.20 -2.20 -6.51
CA LYS A 113 7.05 -2.94 -5.28
C LYS A 113 8.33 -2.80 -4.47
N ILE A 114 8.21 -2.42 -3.22
CA ILE A 114 9.33 -2.30 -2.29
C ILE A 114 9.06 -3.09 -1.01
N ASP A 115 10.10 -3.61 -0.38
CA ASP A 115 10.04 -4.13 0.98
C ASP A 115 9.99 -2.97 1.98
N TYR A 116 9.12 -3.04 2.98
CA TYR A 116 9.18 -2.17 4.14
C TYR A 116 10.06 -2.83 5.20
N ARG A 117 11.03 -2.08 5.72
CA ARG A 117 11.97 -2.54 6.74
C ARG A 117 11.66 -1.82 8.05
N HIS A 118 11.24 -2.57 9.05
CA HIS A 118 10.97 -2.01 10.36
C HIS A 118 12.24 -1.37 10.93
N GLY A 119 12.10 -0.15 11.48
CA GLY A 119 13.22 0.62 12.02
C GLY A 119 14.11 1.31 10.97
N GLU A 120 13.82 1.17 9.67
CA GLU A 120 14.51 1.94 8.64
C GLU A 120 14.08 3.42 8.73
N PRO A 121 15.02 4.39 8.83
CA PRO A 121 14.68 5.80 8.81
C PRO A 121 13.95 6.20 7.53
N LEU A 122 12.93 7.07 7.63
CA LEU A 122 12.15 7.52 6.48
C LEU A 122 13.01 8.05 5.32
N PRO A 123 14.08 8.85 5.53
CA PRO A 123 14.94 9.28 4.43
C PRO A 123 15.61 8.14 3.68
N ALA A 124 16.07 7.09 4.38
CA ALA A 124 16.70 5.93 3.77
C ALA A 124 15.69 5.11 2.93
N MET A 125 14.47 4.91 3.47
CA MET A 125 13.38 4.30 2.72
C MET A 125 13.07 5.10 1.44
N VAL A 126 13.02 6.43 1.54
CA VAL A 126 12.75 7.31 0.39
C VAL A 126 13.84 7.21 -0.67
N ASP A 127 15.12 7.21 -0.27
CA ASP A 127 16.23 7.08 -1.22
C ASP A 127 16.18 5.75 -1.98
N ARG A 128 15.83 4.67 -1.30
CA ARG A 128 15.61 3.34 -1.90
C ARG A 128 14.41 3.33 -2.85
N LEU A 129 13.31 3.96 -2.46
CA LEU A 129 12.12 4.11 -3.29
C LEU A 129 12.40 4.93 -4.54
N LEU A 130 13.13 6.04 -4.42
CA LEU A 130 13.51 6.90 -5.55
C LEU A 130 14.45 6.18 -6.52
N ALA A 131 15.31 5.28 -6.05
CA ALA A 131 16.13 4.44 -6.91
C ALA A 131 15.24 3.53 -7.78
N VAL A 132 14.25 2.84 -7.17
CA VAL A 132 13.28 2.00 -7.90
C VAL A 132 12.45 2.83 -8.89
N LEU A 133 12.01 4.03 -8.48
CA LEU A 133 11.30 4.96 -9.37
C LEU A 133 12.17 5.44 -10.53
N GLY A 134 13.47 5.68 -10.28
CA GLY A 134 14.44 6.07 -11.31
C GLY A 134 14.60 5.00 -12.37
N GLU A 135 14.69 3.73 -11.96
CA GLU A 135 14.72 2.60 -12.89
C GLU A 135 13.44 2.52 -13.73
N GLY A 136 12.25 2.62 -13.12
CA GLY A 136 10.97 2.60 -13.84
C GLY A 136 10.79 3.79 -14.79
N ARG A 137 11.32 4.98 -14.43
CA ARG A 137 11.29 6.19 -15.27
C ARG A 137 12.34 6.18 -16.39
N SER A 138 13.37 5.38 -16.28
CA SER A 138 14.43 5.29 -17.31
C SER A 138 13.95 4.74 -18.65
N GLY A 139 12.70 4.25 -18.71
CA GLY A 139 12.13 3.61 -19.89
C GLY A 139 12.70 2.21 -20.18
N ARG A 140 13.56 1.70 -19.31
CA ARG A 140 13.98 0.30 -19.37
C ARG A 140 12.81 -0.59 -18.96
N GLU A 141 12.52 -1.58 -19.78
CA GLU A 141 11.49 -2.56 -19.47
C GLU A 141 11.86 -3.31 -18.19
N THR A 142 10.99 -3.27 -17.20
CA THR A 142 11.12 -4.10 -16.01
C THR A 142 10.90 -5.58 -16.37
N ALA A 143 11.33 -6.50 -15.51
CA ALA A 143 11.03 -7.94 -15.69
C ALA A 143 9.51 -8.16 -15.78
N ALA A 144 8.72 -7.49 -14.93
CA ALA A 144 7.27 -7.54 -14.93
C ALA A 144 6.65 -7.04 -16.26
N ASP A 145 7.15 -5.92 -16.80
CA ASP A 145 6.67 -5.40 -18.09
C ASP A 145 6.92 -6.39 -19.22
N ARG A 146 8.09 -7.05 -19.20
CA ARG A 146 8.49 -8.03 -20.21
C ARG A 146 7.62 -9.28 -20.12
N GLU A 147 7.31 -9.74 -18.90
CA GLU A 147 6.40 -10.85 -18.68
C GLU A 147 5.00 -10.54 -19.21
N VAL A 148 4.44 -9.39 -18.84
CA VAL A 148 3.12 -8.94 -19.30
C VAL A 148 3.09 -8.85 -20.83
N LYS A 149 4.10 -8.24 -21.47
CA LYS A 149 4.18 -8.18 -22.93
C LYS A 149 4.27 -9.57 -23.58
N THR A 150 4.96 -10.50 -22.95
CA THR A 150 5.06 -11.87 -23.45
C THR A 150 3.71 -12.59 -23.35
N PHE A 151 2.99 -12.43 -22.24
CA PHE A 151 1.64 -12.95 -22.07
C PHE A 151 0.65 -12.35 -23.06
N LEU A 152 0.73 -11.05 -23.32
CA LEU A 152 -0.16 -10.35 -24.26
C LEU A 152 0.05 -10.76 -25.74
N ARG A 153 1.12 -11.44 -26.08
CA ARG A 153 1.32 -12.05 -27.41
C ARG A 153 0.46 -13.30 -27.64
N LEU A 154 -0.08 -13.88 -26.56
CA LEU A 154 -0.93 -15.04 -26.66
C LEU A 154 -2.32 -14.64 -27.22
N PRO A 155 -2.93 -15.47 -28.07
CA PRO A 155 -4.34 -15.31 -28.46
C PRO A 155 -5.26 -15.24 -27.24
N GLY A 156 -6.31 -14.43 -27.30
CA GLY A 156 -7.19 -14.17 -26.17
C GLY A 156 -7.70 -15.43 -25.42
N PRO A 157 -8.15 -16.50 -26.08
CA PRO A 157 -8.51 -17.76 -25.42
C PRO A 157 -7.38 -18.40 -24.62
N LEU A 158 -6.17 -18.39 -25.18
CA LEU A 158 -4.99 -18.97 -24.53
C LEU A 158 -4.53 -18.10 -23.34
N LEU A 159 -4.64 -16.77 -23.46
CA LEU A 159 -4.37 -15.86 -22.34
C LEU A 159 -5.37 -16.09 -21.18
N ARG A 160 -6.66 -16.25 -21.49
CA ARG A 160 -7.67 -16.59 -20.47
C ARG A 160 -7.37 -17.92 -19.78
N PHE A 161 -6.95 -18.92 -20.56
CA PHE A 161 -6.55 -20.21 -20.02
C PHE A 161 -5.32 -20.08 -19.11
N ALA A 162 -4.30 -19.35 -19.54
CA ALA A 162 -3.07 -19.13 -18.75
C ALA A 162 -3.37 -18.45 -17.42
N VAL A 163 -4.20 -17.38 -17.41
CA VAL A 163 -4.61 -16.68 -16.17
C VAL A 163 -5.43 -17.59 -15.25
N ARG A 164 -6.32 -18.42 -15.82
CA ARG A 164 -7.08 -19.41 -15.02
C ARG A 164 -6.17 -20.48 -14.44
N ALA A 165 -5.27 -21.02 -15.24
CA ALA A 165 -4.29 -22.02 -14.81
C ALA A 165 -3.41 -21.46 -13.68
N GLN A 166 -2.91 -20.22 -13.83
CA GLN A 166 -2.17 -19.54 -12.78
C GLN A 166 -2.94 -19.44 -11.46
N ARG A 167 -4.23 -19.04 -11.51
CA ARG A 167 -5.08 -18.97 -10.30
C ARG A 167 -5.26 -20.34 -9.64
N VAL A 168 -5.45 -21.39 -10.43
CA VAL A 168 -5.61 -22.77 -9.94
C VAL A 168 -4.30 -23.24 -9.28
N LEU A 169 -3.18 -23.05 -9.95
CA LEU A 169 -1.85 -23.40 -9.44
C LEU A 169 -1.52 -22.62 -8.16
N ASP A 170 -1.87 -21.33 -8.11
CA ASP A 170 -1.74 -20.50 -6.91
C ASP A 170 -2.60 -21.06 -5.77
N GLY A 171 -3.86 -21.40 -6.04
CA GLY A 171 -4.78 -22.02 -5.07
C GLY A 171 -4.27 -23.32 -4.47
N TRP A 172 -3.49 -24.07 -5.23
CA TRP A 172 -2.86 -25.33 -4.79
C TRP A 172 -1.43 -25.14 -4.24
N ASN A 173 -0.92 -23.90 -4.16
CA ASN A 173 0.45 -23.57 -3.77
C ASN A 173 1.53 -24.18 -4.69
N LEU A 174 1.21 -24.35 -5.94
CA LEU A 174 2.10 -24.88 -6.98
C LEU A 174 2.70 -23.79 -7.86
N LEU A 175 2.33 -22.51 -7.63
CA LEU A 175 2.85 -21.39 -8.40
C LEU A 175 4.32 -21.15 -8.04
N PRO A 176 5.25 -21.09 -9.01
CA PRO A 176 6.65 -20.79 -8.75
C PRO A 176 6.82 -19.40 -8.11
N ALA A 177 7.71 -19.31 -7.13
CA ALA A 177 7.98 -18.05 -6.41
C ALA A 177 8.46 -16.92 -7.35
N ALA A 178 9.13 -17.26 -8.45
CA ALA A 178 9.57 -16.29 -9.44
C ALA A 178 8.42 -15.50 -10.07
N LEU A 179 7.24 -16.11 -10.22
CA LEU A 179 6.06 -15.44 -10.80
C LEU A 179 5.31 -14.51 -9.81
N THR A 180 5.65 -14.56 -8.52
CA THR A 180 4.97 -13.76 -7.50
C THR A 180 5.89 -12.77 -6.80
N ARG A 181 7.21 -13.02 -6.85
CA ARG A 181 8.21 -12.23 -6.13
C ARG A 181 8.18 -10.76 -6.55
N ASP A 182 8.24 -10.53 -7.86
CA ASP A 182 8.36 -9.19 -8.42
C ASP A 182 7.01 -8.61 -8.88
N ASP A 183 5.95 -9.42 -8.84
CA ASP A 183 4.60 -8.98 -9.18
C ASP A 183 4.05 -8.04 -8.09
N PRO A 184 3.77 -6.77 -8.42
CA PRO A 184 3.25 -5.78 -7.47
C PRO A 184 1.86 -6.13 -6.92
N LEU A 185 1.09 -7.02 -7.57
CA LEU A 185 -0.19 -7.49 -7.09
C LEU A 185 -0.08 -8.60 -6.02
N TYR A 186 1.15 -9.07 -5.72
CA TYR A 186 1.47 -9.93 -4.58
C TYR A 186 2.18 -9.12 -3.49
N ALA A 187 1.49 -8.09 -2.98
CA ALA A 187 1.99 -7.17 -1.96
C ALA A 187 1.10 -7.13 -0.72
N SER A 188 1.55 -6.45 0.33
CA SER A 188 0.83 -6.21 1.58
C SER A 188 -0.22 -5.13 1.42
N ALA A 189 0.15 -4.07 0.70
CA ALA A 189 -0.74 -2.97 0.37
C ALA A 189 -0.39 -2.41 -1.01
N PHE A 190 -1.41 -1.89 -1.70
CA PHE A 190 -1.23 -1.11 -2.93
C PHE A 190 -1.66 0.33 -2.67
N ILE A 191 -0.83 1.27 -3.03
CA ILE A 191 -1.05 2.68 -2.74
C ILE A 191 -1.09 3.49 -4.04
N ALA A 192 -2.16 4.29 -4.22
CA ALA A 192 -2.31 5.18 -5.36
C ALA A 192 -2.37 6.64 -4.89
N ASN A 193 -1.42 7.46 -5.34
CA ASN A 193 -1.40 8.89 -5.06
C ASN A 193 -2.15 9.67 -6.15
N LEU A 194 -3.47 9.84 -5.96
CA LEU A 194 -4.32 10.60 -6.86
C LEU A 194 -4.10 12.11 -6.70
N GLY A 195 -3.68 12.55 -5.51
CA GLY A 195 -3.33 13.95 -5.26
C GLY A 195 -2.21 14.46 -6.15
N SER A 196 -1.28 13.60 -6.57
CA SER A 196 -0.21 13.98 -7.50
C SER A 196 -0.69 14.39 -8.89
N VAL A 197 -1.92 14.04 -9.24
CA VAL A 197 -2.59 14.41 -10.49
C VAL A 197 -3.79 15.34 -10.25
N GLY A 198 -3.89 15.92 -9.05
CA GLY A 198 -4.90 16.93 -8.68
C GLY A 198 -6.29 16.37 -8.36
N LEU A 199 -6.42 15.06 -8.16
CA LEU A 199 -7.69 14.41 -7.85
C LEU A 199 -7.87 14.22 -6.33
N ASP A 200 -9.13 14.18 -5.91
CA ASP A 200 -9.51 13.72 -4.58
C ASP A 200 -9.30 12.22 -4.46
N ALA A 201 -9.23 11.72 -3.22
CA ALA A 201 -9.17 10.28 -3.00
C ALA A 201 -10.40 9.58 -3.59
N ALA A 202 -10.22 8.43 -4.20
CA ALA A 202 -11.31 7.60 -4.70
C ALA A 202 -11.34 6.27 -3.94
N PHE A 203 -12.52 5.72 -3.69
CA PHE A 203 -12.60 4.33 -3.27
C PHE A 203 -12.22 3.42 -4.43
N HIS A 204 -11.33 2.47 -4.17
CA HIS A 204 -10.84 1.55 -5.17
C HIS A 204 -11.15 0.11 -4.75
N HIS A 205 -11.59 -0.73 -5.68
CA HIS A 205 -11.81 -2.15 -5.42
C HIS A 205 -10.49 -2.90 -5.20
N LEU A 206 -10.55 -4.05 -4.55
CA LEU A 206 -9.45 -4.99 -4.52
C LEU A 206 -9.40 -5.81 -5.82
N TYR A 207 -8.20 -6.07 -6.33
CA TYR A 207 -8.03 -6.94 -7.48
C TYR A 207 -8.27 -8.40 -7.11
N ASP A 208 -9.03 -9.14 -7.93
CA ASP A 208 -9.19 -10.59 -7.74
C ASP A 208 -7.94 -11.39 -8.08
N TYR A 209 -7.05 -10.80 -8.87
CA TYR A 209 -5.71 -11.34 -9.14
C TYR A 209 -4.73 -10.90 -8.05
N GLY A 210 -3.74 -11.73 -7.75
CA GLY A 210 -2.74 -11.44 -6.73
C GLY A 210 -3.24 -11.69 -5.30
N THR A 211 -2.62 -11.04 -4.32
CA THR A 211 -2.88 -11.31 -2.90
C THR A 211 -2.98 -10.05 -2.05
N ILE A 212 -3.16 -8.87 -2.64
CA ILE A 212 -3.23 -7.61 -1.91
C ILE A 212 -4.47 -7.59 -1.00
N PRO A 213 -4.30 -7.48 0.33
CA PRO A 213 -5.42 -7.37 1.27
C PRO A 213 -5.87 -5.93 1.50
N VAL A 214 -5.02 -4.93 1.21
CA VAL A 214 -5.29 -3.52 1.49
C VAL A 214 -4.97 -2.67 0.26
N PHE A 215 -5.91 -1.82 -0.14
CA PHE A 215 -5.70 -0.77 -1.14
C PHE A 215 -5.89 0.59 -0.49
N VAL A 216 -4.98 1.52 -0.73
CA VAL A 216 -5.05 2.88 -0.17
C VAL A 216 -4.98 3.89 -1.30
N THR A 217 -5.90 4.84 -1.32
CA THR A 217 -5.80 6.01 -2.21
C THR A 217 -5.56 7.25 -1.38
N MET A 218 -4.65 8.09 -1.83
CA MET A 218 -4.36 9.40 -1.25
C MET A 218 -4.88 10.49 -2.20
N GLY A 219 -5.73 11.38 -1.69
CA GLY A 219 -6.25 12.54 -2.40
C GLY A 219 -5.29 13.73 -2.37
N ARG A 220 -5.68 14.77 -3.10
CA ARG A 220 -5.00 16.08 -3.04
C ARG A 220 -5.17 16.72 -1.66
N VAL A 221 -4.26 17.60 -1.33
CA VAL A 221 -4.38 18.47 -0.16
C VAL A 221 -5.48 19.49 -0.42
N HIS A 222 -6.35 19.69 0.57
CA HIS A 222 -7.46 20.63 0.52
C HIS A 222 -7.80 21.17 1.93
N ARG A 223 -8.65 22.18 2.00
CA ARG A 223 -9.13 22.69 3.28
C ARG A 223 -10.43 21.99 3.66
N ALA A 224 -10.48 21.50 4.90
CA ALA A 224 -11.67 20.89 5.51
C ALA A 224 -12.13 21.71 6.73
N PRO A 225 -13.43 21.73 7.05
CA PRO A 225 -13.92 22.33 8.29
C PRO A 225 -13.37 21.55 9.48
N LEU A 226 -13.07 22.28 10.56
CA LEU A 226 -12.69 21.74 11.85
C LEU A 226 -13.64 22.32 12.92
N VAL A 227 -14.32 21.43 13.62
CA VAL A 227 -15.10 21.82 14.80
C VAL A 227 -14.21 21.61 16.03
N HIS A 228 -13.95 22.69 16.77
CA HIS A 228 -13.19 22.66 18.01
C HIS A 228 -14.05 22.17 19.18
N ASP A 229 -13.43 21.74 20.28
CA ASP A 229 -14.12 21.24 21.48
C ASP A 229 -15.05 22.28 22.12
N ASP A 230 -14.77 23.58 21.94
CA ASP A 230 -15.60 24.68 22.35
C ASP A 230 -16.81 25.00 21.45
N GLY A 231 -16.96 24.18 20.35
CA GLY A 231 -18.01 24.35 19.35
C GLY A 231 -17.71 25.42 18.30
N SER A 232 -16.58 26.09 18.35
CA SER A 232 -16.17 27.03 17.30
C SER A 232 -15.80 26.26 16.01
N VAL A 233 -16.03 26.91 14.86
CA VAL A 233 -15.72 26.32 13.55
C VAL A 233 -14.52 27.00 12.95
N GLY A 234 -13.50 26.20 12.70
CA GLY A 234 -12.28 26.60 12.00
C GLY A 234 -12.13 25.91 10.67
N SER A 235 -10.93 25.99 10.11
CA SER A 235 -10.58 25.30 8.88
C SER A 235 -9.14 24.82 8.99
N GLN A 236 -8.90 23.58 8.62
CA GLN A 236 -7.58 22.96 8.59
C GLN A 236 -7.23 22.44 7.20
N GLU A 237 -5.95 22.29 6.93
CA GLU A 237 -5.46 21.66 5.72
C GLU A 237 -5.31 20.16 5.97
N VAL A 238 -5.90 19.36 5.07
CA VAL A 238 -5.91 17.89 5.15
C VAL A 238 -5.67 17.28 3.78
N PHE A 239 -5.31 16.01 3.78
CA PHE A 239 -5.54 15.12 2.64
C PHE A 239 -6.36 13.92 3.10
N THR A 240 -7.26 13.44 2.24
CA THR A 240 -8.07 12.27 2.55
C THR A 240 -7.34 11.01 2.12
N LEU A 241 -7.33 10.01 3.00
CA LEU A 241 -6.98 8.63 2.68
C LEU A 241 -8.25 7.80 2.61
N ARG A 242 -8.41 7.03 1.54
CA ARG A 242 -9.48 6.03 1.42
C ARG A 242 -8.87 4.65 1.36
N TYR A 243 -9.46 3.77 2.16
CA TYR A 243 -8.97 2.42 2.39
C TYR A 243 -9.99 1.42 1.90
N THR A 244 -9.51 0.39 1.25
CA THR A 244 -10.27 -0.80 0.92
C THR A 244 -9.51 -1.99 1.47
N TYR A 245 -10.11 -2.79 2.35
CA TYR A 245 -9.45 -3.99 2.86
C TYR A 245 -10.32 -5.24 2.72
N ASP A 246 -9.66 -6.39 2.66
CA ASP A 246 -10.29 -7.72 2.56
C ASP A 246 -10.76 -8.18 3.95
N GLU A 247 -12.08 -8.15 4.20
CA GLU A 247 -12.68 -8.54 5.48
C GLU A 247 -12.40 -9.99 5.87
N ARG A 248 -12.05 -10.83 4.91
CA ARG A 248 -11.70 -12.23 5.18
C ARG A 248 -10.43 -12.37 6.00
N VAL A 249 -9.52 -11.39 5.93
CA VAL A 249 -8.24 -11.45 6.66
C VAL A 249 -8.39 -11.08 8.13
N GLU A 250 -9.26 -10.06 8.44
CA GLU A 250 -9.50 -9.66 9.83
C GLU A 250 -10.79 -8.83 9.95
N ASP A 251 -11.28 -8.63 11.17
CA ASP A 251 -12.51 -7.89 11.45
C ASP A 251 -12.32 -6.37 11.51
N GLY A 252 -13.46 -5.64 11.52
CA GLY A 252 -13.47 -4.19 11.54
C GLY A 252 -12.87 -3.56 12.79
N PHE A 253 -12.93 -4.23 13.96
CA PHE A 253 -12.34 -3.71 15.19
C PHE A 253 -10.81 -3.67 15.07
N TYR A 254 -10.21 -4.74 14.58
CA TYR A 254 -8.77 -4.80 14.37
C TYR A 254 -8.32 -3.82 13.28
N ALA A 255 -9.10 -3.70 12.20
CA ALA A 255 -8.83 -2.74 11.13
C ALA A 255 -8.90 -1.30 11.65
N ALA A 256 -9.91 -0.94 12.46
CA ALA A 256 -10.03 0.39 13.05
C ALA A 256 -8.80 0.77 13.89
N ARG A 257 -8.29 -0.14 14.71
CA ARG A 257 -7.08 0.09 15.51
C ARG A 257 -5.83 0.31 14.64
N ALA A 258 -5.73 -0.41 13.54
CA ALA A 258 -4.63 -0.20 12.60
C ALA A 258 -4.73 1.16 11.88
N LEU A 259 -5.94 1.62 11.55
CA LEU A 259 -6.15 2.95 10.96
C LEU A 259 -5.84 4.07 11.97
N GLU A 260 -6.26 3.91 13.23
CA GLU A 260 -5.88 4.82 14.33
C GLU A 260 -4.36 4.89 14.49
N ARG A 261 -3.67 3.73 14.44
CA ARG A 261 -2.22 3.65 14.53
C ARG A 261 -1.51 4.36 13.37
N LEU A 262 -2.04 4.20 12.15
CA LEU A 262 -1.53 4.89 10.97
C LEU A 262 -1.67 6.42 11.13
N ALA A 263 -2.83 6.91 11.55
CA ALA A 263 -3.06 8.33 11.78
C ALA A 263 -2.17 8.88 12.89
N ALA A 264 -1.98 8.13 13.99
CA ALA A 264 -1.08 8.50 15.08
C ALA A 264 0.37 8.63 14.61
N CYS A 265 0.84 7.71 13.77
CA CYS A 265 2.18 7.79 13.16
C CYS A 265 2.34 9.07 12.30
N LEU A 266 1.34 9.40 11.47
CA LEU A 266 1.36 10.61 10.66
C LEU A 266 1.28 11.90 11.48
N ALA A 267 0.65 11.84 12.66
CA ALA A 267 0.59 12.97 13.59
C ALA A 267 1.85 13.12 14.45
N SER A 268 2.75 12.12 14.48
CA SER A 268 3.94 12.10 15.32
C SER A 268 5.22 12.41 14.53
N PRO A 269 5.78 13.62 14.64
CA PRO A 269 7.05 13.94 13.99
C PRO A 269 8.21 13.02 14.41
N VAL A 270 8.21 12.53 15.65
CA VAL A 270 9.25 11.65 16.18
C VAL A 270 9.25 10.30 15.46
N GLU A 271 8.08 9.72 15.25
CA GLU A 271 7.97 8.42 14.57
C GLU A 271 8.36 8.50 13.08
N LEU A 272 8.15 9.65 12.45
CA LEU A 272 8.52 9.87 11.04
C LEU A 272 10.00 10.20 10.85
N CYS A 273 10.62 10.89 11.81
CA CYS A 273 12.02 11.32 11.71
C CYS A 273 13.01 10.43 12.48
N GLY A 274 12.51 9.56 13.39
CA GLY A 274 13.35 8.88 14.37
C GLY A 274 13.87 9.83 15.46
N ASP A 275 14.72 9.30 16.36
CA ASP A 275 15.28 10.05 17.50
C ASP A 275 16.22 11.22 17.11
N GLU A 276 16.50 11.39 15.83
CA GLU A 276 17.25 12.56 15.31
C GLU A 276 16.52 13.90 15.59
N LEU A 277 15.24 13.86 15.96
CA LEU A 277 14.50 15.06 16.42
C LEU A 277 15.01 15.61 17.77
N THR A 278 15.55 14.79 18.63
CA THR A 278 15.98 15.19 19.97
C THR A 278 17.39 15.78 20.00
N ALA A 279 18.20 15.51 19.00
CA ALA A 279 19.61 15.92 18.95
C ALA A 279 19.85 17.37 18.47
N GLY A 280 18.82 18.09 18.00
CA GLY A 280 18.95 19.43 17.41
C GLY A 280 18.23 20.56 18.16
N ALA A 281 17.74 20.33 19.37
CA ALA A 281 17.07 21.33 20.22
C ALA A 281 17.87 21.67 21.48
N GLY A 282 19.22 21.61 21.38
CA GLY A 282 20.16 22.03 22.39
C GLY A 282 20.91 23.30 22.01
#